data_298c3a4146e18cf842d6f7bdbf2cdaa2
#
_entry.id   298c3a4146e18cf842d6f7bdbf2cdaa2
#
_cell.length_a   1.000
_cell.length_b   1.000
_cell.length_c   1.000
_cell.angle_alpha   90.00
_cell.angle_beta   90.00
_cell.angle_gamma   90.00
#
_symmetry.space_group_name_H-M   'P 1'
#
loop_
_entity.id
_entity.type
_entity.pdbx_description
1 polymer ?
#
loop_
_entity_poly.entity_id
_entity_poly.type
_entity_poly.pdbx_seq_one_letter_code
_entity_poly.pdbx_strand_id
1 'polypeptide(L)'
;GNSAKELSEKLRSAVKNSNGGGSTMAFGSGNKADYTLRSALMGVNNTLTGSQRNESMNTMLTGFHNTADKVSNTTVIGSENTVTNSKNSLVMGDNREVKDANHAVLIGSTDSKTTTSVNNAVAVGHNTNVTVEGGVALGSESKATVAAGSVGYDPSTKAQSTNTDSTWKATKSAVSVGDVNNNITRQIT
;
A
#
# COMPACT_ATOMS: atom_id res chain seq x y z
N GLY A 1 -10.55 10.06 -45.80
CA GLY A 1 -10.22 10.26 -44.36
C GLY A 1 -11.40 10.94 -43.68
N ASN A 2 -11.60 10.66 -42.41
CA ASN A 2 -12.67 11.30 -41.63
C ASN A 2 -12.41 12.81 -41.49
N SER A 3 -13.47 13.59 -41.56
CA SER A 3 -13.37 15.06 -41.29
C SER A 3 -13.04 15.30 -39.80
N ALA A 4 -12.51 16.48 -39.47
CA ALA A 4 -12.27 16.85 -38.07
C ALA A 4 -13.51 16.77 -37.19
N LYS A 5 -14.70 17.04 -37.76
CA LYS A 5 -15.98 16.87 -37.08
C LYS A 5 -16.28 15.42 -36.74
N GLU A 6 -16.13 14.51 -37.68
CA GLU A 6 -16.35 13.08 -37.45
C GLU A 6 -15.36 12.50 -36.44
N LEU A 7 -14.10 12.94 -36.44
CA LEU A 7 -13.11 12.54 -35.45
C LEU A 7 -13.49 13.06 -34.04
N SER A 8 -13.96 14.32 -33.97
CA SER A 8 -14.42 14.89 -32.71
C SER A 8 -15.65 14.17 -32.14
N GLU A 9 -16.59 13.81 -32.99
CA GLU A 9 -17.80 13.05 -32.59
C GLU A 9 -17.46 11.64 -32.16
N LYS A 10 -16.55 10.96 -32.85
CA LYS A 10 -16.04 9.64 -32.46
C LYS A 10 -15.32 9.70 -31.12
N LEU A 11 -14.47 10.71 -30.90
CA LEU A 11 -13.77 10.89 -29.63
C LEU A 11 -14.78 11.15 -28.50
N ARG A 12 -15.73 12.05 -28.71
CA ARG A 12 -16.80 12.32 -27.72
C ARG A 12 -17.59 11.06 -27.37
N SER A 13 -17.97 10.26 -28.37
CA SER A 13 -18.70 9.02 -28.15
C SER A 13 -17.86 8.00 -27.40
N ALA A 14 -16.57 7.86 -27.74
CA ALA A 14 -15.64 6.99 -27.04
C ALA A 14 -15.48 7.40 -25.56
N VAL A 15 -15.29 8.68 -25.30
CA VAL A 15 -15.17 9.23 -23.93
C VAL A 15 -16.48 9.06 -23.15
N LYS A 16 -17.63 9.35 -23.77
CA LYS A 16 -18.96 9.20 -23.15
C LYS A 16 -19.31 7.74 -22.84
N ASN A 17 -18.87 6.83 -23.70
CA ASN A 17 -19.16 5.40 -23.58
C ASN A 17 -18.03 4.62 -22.85
N SER A 18 -16.88 5.27 -22.59
CA SER A 18 -15.87 4.66 -21.76
C SER A 18 -16.34 4.70 -20.30
N ASN A 19 -16.48 3.54 -19.71
CA ASN A 19 -16.84 3.43 -18.29
C ASN A 19 -15.68 3.78 -17.37
N GLY A 20 -14.63 4.38 -17.90
CA GLY A 20 -13.40 4.39 -17.15
C GLY A 20 -12.65 5.66 -17.15
N GLY A 21 -12.95 6.75 -17.21
CA GLY A 21 -11.93 7.77 -17.39
C GLY A 21 -12.28 9.18 -16.96
N GLY A 22 -13.14 9.30 -15.98
CA GLY A 22 -13.49 10.61 -15.46
C GLY A 22 -12.28 11.32 -14.84
N SER A 23 -11.73 12.35 -15.53
CA SER A 23 -10.68 13.22 -15.00
C SER A 23 -9.40 12.48 -14.58
N THR A 24 -8.98 11.48 -15.34
CA THR A 24 -7.69 10.82 -15.12
C THR A 24 -6.63 11.39 -16.06
N MET A 25 -5.47 11.67 -15.51
CA MET A 25 -4.33 12.26 -16.20
C MET A 25 -3.20 11.24 -16.29
N ALA A 26 -2.58 11.09 -17.47
CA ALA A 26 -1.43 10.21 -17.65
C ALA A 26 -0.30 10.99 -18.33
N PHE A 27 0.85 11.03 -17.68
CA PHE A 27 2.05 11.71 -18.13
C PHE A 27 3.20 10.72 -18.30
N GLY A 28 3.82 10.69 -19.45
CA GLY A 28 4.94 9.81 -19.78
C GLY A 28 4.57 8.73 -20.77
N SER A 29 5.30 7.62 -20.79
CA SER A 29 5.18 6.58 -21.81
C SER A 29 4.62 5.27 -21.25
N GLY A 30 3.75 4.62 -22.02
CA GLY A 30 3.22 3.29 -21.68
C GLY A 30 2.28 3.23 -20.47
N ASN A 31 1.88 4.37 -19.93
CA ASN A 31 0.90 4.40 -18.83
C ASN A 31 -0.49 3.97 -19.32
N LYS A 32 -1.18 3.16 -18.51
CA LYS A 32 -2.51 2.65 -18.81
C LYS A 32 -3.49 2.98 -17.68
N ALA A 33 -4.63 3.57 -18.03
CA ALA A 33 -5.74 3.82 -17.11
C ALA A 33 -7.04 3.27 -17.70
N ASP A 34 -7.76 2.41 -16.94
CA ASP A 34 -9.02 1.81 -17.36
C ASP A 34 -9.97 1.67 -16.16
N TYR A 35 -11.21 2.12 -16.30
CA TYR A 35 -12.15 2.23 -15.18
C TYR A 35 -11.59 3.04 -14.00
N THR A 36 -11.15 4.28 -14.29
CA THR A 36 -10.52 5.16 -13.32
C THR A 36 -11.23 6.50 -13.21
N LEU A 37 -11.19 7.12 -12.02
CA LEU A 37 -11.78 8.43 -11.75
C LEU A 37 -10.80 9.31 -10.96
N ARG A 38 -10.69 10.59 -11.34
CA ARG A 38 -9.92 11.62 -10.60
C ARG A 38 -8.54 11.13 -10.16
N SER A 39 -7.80 10.55 -11.07
CA SER A 39 -6.52 9.90 -10.78
C SER A 39 -5.39 10.44 -11.65
N ALA A 40 -4.16 10.14 -11.31
CA ALA A 40 -2.99 10.55 -12.08
C ALA A 40 -1.94 9.43 -12.16
N LEU A 41 -1.36 9.26 -13.36
CA LEU A 41 -0.22 8.38 -13.61
C LEU A 41 0.92 9.24 -14.15
N MET A 42 2.09 9.18 -13.52
CA MET A 42 3.26 9.95 -13.93
C MET A 42 4.48 9.03 -14.02
N GLY A 43 5.12 9.00 -15.17
CA GLY A 43 6.30 8.17 -15.41
C GLY A 43 6.11 7.16 -16.52
N VAL A 44 6.60 5.94 -16.35
CA VAL A 44 6.67 4.95 -17.43
C VAL A 44 6.05 3.62 -17.01
N ASN A 45 5.18 3.08 -17.89
CA ASN A 45 4.54 1.77 -17.74
C ASN A 45 3.73 1.60 -16.43
N ASN A 46 3.19 2.66 -15.86
CA ASN A 46 2.28 2.55 -14.73
C ASN A 46 0.88 2.11 -15.21
N THR A 47 0.23 1.25 -14.46
CA THR A 47 -1.10 0.72 -14.79
C THR A 47 -2.06 0.93 -13.64
N LEU A 48 -3.18 1.63 -13.89
CA LEU A 48 -4.27 1.80 -12.93
C LEU A 48 -5.55 1.25 -13.54
N THR A 49 -6.13 0.25 -12.91
CA THR A 49 -7.35 -0.40 -13.39
C THR A 49 -8.42 -0.50 -12.32
N GLY A 50 -9.61 -0.73 -12.76
CA GLY A 50 -10.77 -1.02 -11.93
C GLY A 50 -11.76 -1.89 -12.70
N SER A 51 -13.03 -1.81 -12.34
CA SER A 51 -14.12 -2.46 -13.06
C SER A 51 -15.38 -1.59 -13.01
N GLN A 52 -16.38 -1.92 -13.82
CA GLN A 52 -17.62 -1.13 -14.01
C GLN A 52 -18.37 -0.75 -12.71
N ARG A 53 -18.16 -1.45 -11.61
CA ARG A 53 -18.80 -1.15 -10.32
C ARG A 53 -17.79 -1.01 -9.18
N ASN A 54 -16.53 -1.00 -9.52
CA ASN A 54 -15.44 -0.84 -8.57
C ASN A 54 -14.27 -0.14 -9.28
N GLU A 55 -14.50 1.11 -9.65
CA GLU A 55 -13.52 1.96 -10.29
C GLU A 55 -12.39 2.30 -9.32
N SER A 56 -11.18 2.40 -9.85
CA SER A 56 -10.09 3.01 -9.09
C SER A 56 -10.22 4.53 -9.11
N MET A 57 -10.11 5.18 -7.93
CA MET A 57 -10.35 6.62 -7.84
C MET A 57 -9.44 7.34 -6.87
N ASN A 58 -9.25 8.64 -7.09
CA ASN A 58 -8.43 9.50 -6.23
C ASN A 58 -7.04 8.89 -5.97
N THR A 59 -6.43 8.29 -6.99
CA THR A 59 -5.21 7.50 -6.87
C THR A 59 -4.10 8.12 -7.72
N MET A 60 -2.91 8.15 -7.19
CA MET A 60 -1.71 8.63 -7.88
C MET A 60 -0.66 7.52 -7.95
N LEU A 61 -0.21 7.21 -9.18
CA LEU A 61 0.93 6.33 -9.43
C LEU A 61 2.05 7.17 -10.04
N THR A 62 3.20 7.20 -9.40
CA THR A 62 4.37 7.94 -9.89
C THR A 62 5.60 7.04 -9.90
N GLY A 63 6.27 6.97 -11.04
CA GLY A 63 7.52 6.22 -11.20
C GLY A 63 7.47 5.22 -12.33
N PHE A 64 7.98 4.01 -12.10
CA PHE A 64 8.14 3.00 -13.14
C PHE A 64 7.45 1.70 -12.78
N HIS A 65 6.63 1.19 -13.70
CA HIS A 65 6.02 -0.14 -13.65
C HIS A 65 5.21 -0.42 -12.35
N ASN A 66 4.58 0.63 -11.81
CA ASN A 66 3.64 0.45 -10.70
C ASN A 66 2.28 0.00 -11.24
N THR A 67 1.64 -0.92 -10.53
CA THR A 67 0.31 -1.44 -10.88
C THR A 67 -0.65 -1.27 -9.71
N ALA A 68 -1.83 -0.74 -9.98
CA ALA A 68 -2.90 -0.69 -8.99
C ALA A 68 -4.25 -1.08 -9.61
N ASP A 69 -5.03 -1.89 -8.90
CA ASP A 69 -6.35 -2.36 -9.33
C ASP A 69 -7.37 -2.29 -8.20
N LYS A 70 -8.52 -1.71 -8.47
CA LYS A 70 -9.63 -1.54 -7.52
C LYS A 70 -9.19 -0.86 -6.23
N VAL A 71 -8.55 0.29 -6.37
CA VAL A 71 -7.98 1.09 -5.28
C VAL A 71 -8.65 2.45 -5.17
N SER A 72 -8.64 3.04 -4.00
CA SER A 72 -9.11 4.41 -3.82
C SER A 72 -8.30 5.18 -2.77
N ASN A 73 -8.17 6.50 -2.96
CA ASN A 73 -7.45 7.38 -2.05
C ASN A 73 -6.03 6.85 -1.74
N THR A 74 -5.32 6.39 -2.76
CA THR A 74 -4.04 5.70 -2.61
C THR A 74 -2.96 6.43 -3.38
N THR A 75 -1.79 6.55 -2.79
CA THR A 75 -0.60 7.14 -3.44
C THR A 75 0.51 6.09 -3.49
N VAL A 76 1.06 5.89 -4.69
CA VAL A 76 2.19 4.99 -4.94
C VAL A 76 3.30 5.77 -5.63
N ILE A 77 4.48 5.77 -5.04
CA ILE A 77 5.67 6.43 -5.57
C ILE A 77 6.84 5.46 -5.54
N GLY A 78 7.46 5.22 -6.69
CA GLY A 78 8.61 4.33 -6.82
C GLY A 78 8.48 3.38 -8.00
N SER A 79 8.99 2.17 -7.87
CA SER A 79 9.04 1.21 -8.97
C SER A 79 8.57 -0.19 -8.56
N GLU A 80 7.96 -0.90 -9.51
CA GLU A 80 7.57 -2.31 -9.33
C GLU A 80 6.60 -2.56 -8.16
N ASN A 81 5.87 -1.52 -7.72
CA ASN A 81 4.89 -1.68 -6.66
C ASN A 81 3.55 -2.21 -7.22
N THR A 82 2.86 -3.00 -6.42
CA THR A 82 1.53 -3.53 -6.75
C THR A 82 0.56 -3.24 -5.62
N VAL A 83 -0.60 -2.64 -5.92
CA VAL A 83 -1.65 -2.40 -4.92
C VAL A 83 -2.98 -2.91 -5.47
N THR A 84 -3.61 -3.83 -4.76
CA THR A 84 -4.84 -4.47 -5.21
C THR A 84 -5.90 -4.46 -4.12
N ASN A 85 -7.12 -4.11 -4.49
CA ASN A 85 -8.30 -4.14 -3.62
C ASN A 85 -8.04 -3.48 -2.25
N SER A 86 -7.48 -2.26 -2.27
CA SER A 86 -6.98 -1.56 -1.08
C SER A 86 -7.35 -0.09 -1.13
N LYS A 87 -7.51 0.53 0.04
CA LYS A 87 -7.93 1.94 0.15
C LYS A 87 -7.09 2.70 1.16
N ASN A 88 -7.04 4.03 0.95
CA ASN A 88 -6.46 4.97 1.91
C ASN A 88 -5.01 4.61 2.28
N SER A 89 -4.18 4.26 1.30
CA SER A 89 -2.83 3.76 1.55
C SER A 89 -1.76 4.65 0.91
N LEU A 90 -0.59 4.66 1.52
CA LEU A 90 0.62 5.28 1.01
C LEU A 90 1.69 4.22 0.83
N VAL A 91 2.21 4.09 -0.38
CA VAL A 91 3.33 3.19 -0.71
C VAL A 91 4.43 4.02 -1.37
N MET A 92 5.58 4.10 -0.76
CA MET A 92 6.74 4.84 -1.26
C MET A 92 7.99 3.98 -1.17
N GLY A 93 8.53 3.60 -2.30
CA GLY A 93 9.68 2.70 -2.43
C GLY A 93 9.50 1.74 -3.59
N ASP A 94 10.20 0.62 -3.57
CA ASP A 94 10.19 -0.35 -4.65
C ASP A 94 9.84 -1.76 -4.17
N ASN A 95 9.26 -2.57 -5.05
CA ASN A 95 8.90 -3.97 -4.82
C ASN A 95 7.90 -4.21 -3.67
N ARG A 96 7.10 -3.21 -3.32
CA ARG A 96 6.02 -3.37 -2.34
C ARG A 96 4.75 -3.93 -2.99
N GLU A 97 4.12 -4.87 -2.31
CA GLU A 97 2.79 -5.34 -2.67
C GLU A 97 1.82 -5.11 -1.51
N VAL A 98 0.70 -4.45 -1.78
CA VAL A 98 -0.42 -4.30 -0.84
C VAL A 98 -1.63 -4.99 -1.44
N LYS A 99 -2.18 -5.97 -0.73
CA LYS A 99 -3.28 -6.78 -1.22
C LYS A 99 -4.35 -6.95 -0.15
N ASP A 100 -5.60 -6.63 -0.50
CA ASP A 100 -6.76 -6.77 0.39
C ASP A 100 -6.56 -6.07 1.77
N ALA A 101 -5.85 -4.92 1.77
CA ALA A 101 -5.45 -4.21 2.98
C ALA A 101 -5.73 -2.71 2.86
N ASN A 102 -6.28 -2.12 3.89
CA ASN A 102 -6.62 -0.70 3.94
C ASN A 102 -5.73 0.04 4.94
N HIS A 103 -5.53 1.35 4.72
CA HIS A 103 -4.80 2.25 5.62
C HIS A 103 -3.34 1.82 5.84
N ALA A 104 -2.70 1.24 4.82
CA ALA A 104 -1.29 0.88 4.89
C ALA A 104 -0.41 2.11 4.64
N VAL A 105 0.64 2.26 5.44
CA VAL A 105 1.71 3.25 5.26
C VAL A 105 3.03 2.49 5.14
N LEU A 106 3.54 2.38 3.92
CA LEU A 106 4.77 1.64 3.61
C LEU A 106 5.77 2.59 2.98
N ILE A 107 6.88 2.84 3.66
CA ILE A 107 7.93 3.74 3.21
C ILE A 107 9.28 3.01 3.26
N GLY A 108 9.89 2.87 2.11
CA GLY A 108 11.16 2.16 1.91
C GLY A 108 11.03 0.98 0.95
N SER A 109 12.07 0.71 0.20
CA SER A 109 12.13 -0.35 -0.80
C SER A 109 12.39 -1.73 -0.15
N THR A 110 12.05 -2.77 -0.89
CA THR A 110 12.41 -4.16 -0.54
C THR A 110 13.20 -4.79 -1.67
N ASP A 111 14.13 -5.68 -1.34
CA ASP A 111 14.98 -6.35 -2.33
C ASP A 111 14.19 -7.29 -3.25
N SER A 112 13.08 -7.78 -2.76
CA SER A 112 12.15 -8.61 -3.52
C SER A 112 10.72 -8.23 -3.21
N LYS A 113 9.77 -8.64 -4.03
CA LYS A 113 8.35 -8.35 -3.81
C LYS A 113 7.91 -8.81 -2.41
N THR A 114 7.51 -7.85 -1.59
CA THR A 114 7.11 -8.06 -0.20
C THR A 114 5.64 -7.67 -0.03
N THR A 115 4.82 -8.64 0.35
CA THR A 115 3.36 -8.49 0.46
C THR A 115 2.93 -8.08 1.86
N THR A 116 2.09 -7.04 1.94
CA THR A 116 1.34 -6.65 3.14
C THR A 116 -0.15 -6.86 2.87
N SER A 117 -0.78 -7.74 3.65
CA SER A 117 -2.20 -8.12 3.50
C SER A 117 -3.01 -7.92 4.78
N VAL A 118 -2.61 -6.95 5.61
CA VAL A 118 -3.29 -6.62 6.87
C VAL A 118 -3.61 -5.13 6.92
N ASN A 119 -4.76 -4.78 7.49
CA ASN A 119 -5.17 -3.40 7.63
C ASN A 119 -4.30 -2.63 8.64
N ASN A 120 -4.24 -1.32 8.48
CA ASN A 120 -3.58 -0.41 9.42
C ASN A 120 -2.09 -0.71 9.62
N ALA A 121 -1.42 -1.30 8.62
CA ALA A 121 0.00 -1.60 8.68
C ALA A 121 0.85 -0.34 8.55
N VAL A 122 1.88 -0.22 9.35
CA VAL A 122 2.91 0.82 9.22
C VAL A 122 4.28 0.15 9.10
N ALA A 123 4.97 0.36 7.98
CA ALA A 123 6.31 -0.13 7.75
C ALA A 123 7.19 1.01 7.23
N VAL A 124 8.23 1.35 7.95
CA VAL A 124 9.17 2.41 7.59
C VAL A 124 10.61 1.88 7.67
N GLY A 125 11.23 1.76 6.51
CA GLY A 125 12.61 1.28 6.37
C GLY A 125 12.75 0.22 5.27
N HIS A 126 13.99 -0.02 4.88
CA HIS A 126 14.34 -1.03 3.89
C HIS A 126 14.02 -2.45 4.39
N ASN A 127 13.46 -3.29 3.54
CA ASN A 127 13.09 -4.67 3.85
C ASN A 127 12.18 -4.85 5.07
N THR A 128 11.40 -3.83 5.44
CA THR A 128 10.40 -3.95 6.52
C THR A 128 9.16 -4.72 6.04
N ASN A 129 8.49 -5.42 6.94
CA ASN A 129 7.18 -6.01 6.68
C ASN A 129 6.30 -6.06 7.93
N VAL A 130 4.98 -6.09 7.71
CA VAL A 130 3.95 -6.18 8.75
C VAL A 130 2.99 -7.31 8.38
N THR A 131 2.84 -8.28 9.27
CA THR A 131 1.98 -9.46 9.06
C THR A 131 0.82 -9.55 10.04
N VAL A 132 0.69 -8.58 10.93
CA VAL A 132 -0.42 -8.48 11.90
C VAL A 132 -1.13 -7.14 11.76
N GLU A 133 -2.45 -7.15 11.87
CA GLU A 133 -3.27 -5.95 11.75
C GLU A 133 -2.85 -4.87 12.77
N GLY A 134 -2.64 -3.64 12.30
CA GLY A 134 -2.21 -2.53 13.14
C GLY A 134 -0.77 -2.63 13.64
N GLY A 135 0.02 -3.56 13.12
CA GLY A 135 1.44 -3.69 13.46
C GLY A 135 2.27 -2.55 12.91
N VAL A 136 3.37 -2.23 13.57
CA VAL A 136 4.30 -1.17 13.19
C VAL A 136 5.72 -1.74 13.13
N ALA A 137 6.37 -1.67 11.96
CA ALA A 137 7.75 -2.05 11.75
C ALA A 137 8.59 -0.80 11.46
N LEU A 138 9.56 -0.49 12.30
CA LEU A 138 10.42 0.68 12.19
C LEU A 138 11.89 0.28 12.07
N GLY A 139 12.54 0.85 11.08
CA GLY A 139 13.95 0.60 10.80
C GLY A 139 14.17 -0.58 9.84
N SER A 140 15.29 -0.56 9.11
CA SER A 140 15.62 -1.58 8.12
C SER A 140 15.47 -3.00 8.69
N GLU A 141 14.94 -3.91 7.89
CA GLU A 141 14.76 -5.32 8.19
C GLU A 141 13.79 -5.66 9.34
N SER A 142 13.14 -4.65 9.95
CA SER A 142 12.17 -4.89 11.01
C SER A 142 10.94 -5.63 10.52
N LYS A 143 10.44 -6.58 11.30
CA LYS A 143 9.23 -7.36 11.02
C LYS A 143 8.23 -7.22 12.17
N ALA A 144 7.03 -6.73 11.88
CA ALA A 144 5.96 -6.64 12.86
C ALA A 144 5.08 -7.88 12.80
N THR A 145 5.27 -8.79 13.73
CA THR A 145 4.62 -10.11 13.78
C THR A 145 3.85 -10.36 15.07
N VAL A 146 3.94 -9.45 16.04
CA VAL A 146 3.32 -9.61 17.36
C VAL A 146 1.97 -8.89 17.38
N ALA A 147 0.90 -9.68 17.42
CA ALA A 147 -0.47 -9.20 17.46
C ALA A 147 -0.85 -8.60 18.81
N ALA A 148 -2.00 -7.91 18.85
CA ALA A 148 -2.62 -7.47 20.08
C ALA A 148 -2.85 -8.65 21.06
N GLY A 149 -2.86 -8.37 22.35
CA GLY A 149 -3.07 -9.36 23.40
C GLY A 149 -1.79 -9.99 23.94
N SER A 150 -0.62 -9.57 23.47
CA SER A 150 0.64 -9.98 24.08
C SER A 150 0.80 -9.40 25.48
N VAL A 151 1.24 -10.24 26.40
CA VAL A 151 1.39 -9.89 27.82
C VAL A 151 2.79 -9.36 28.09
N GLY A 152 2.91 -8.32 28.89
CA GLY A 152 4.17 -7.74 29.31
C GLY A 152 4.97 -8.67 30.24
N TYR A 153 6.29 -8.54 30.22
CA TYR A 153 7.19 -9.21 31.16
C TYR A 153 7.13 -8.50 32.52
N ASP A 154 6.94 -9.28 33.59
CA ASP A 154 6.97 -8.80 34.96
C ASP A 154 8.33 -9.12 35.59
N PRO A 155 9.18 -8.12 35.82
CA PRO A 155 10.50 -8.35 36.40
C PRO A 155 10.46 -8.83 37.85
N SER A 156 9.37 -8.60 38.59
CA SER A 156 9.22 -9.06 39.97
C SER A 156 9.04 -10.59 40.07
N THR A 157 8.32 -11.16 39.12
CA THR A 157 8.11 -12.60 39.00
C THR A 157 9.08 -13.29 38.06
N LYS A 158 9.87 -12.51 37.29
CA LYS A 158 10.78 -12.97 36.23
C LYS A 158 10.09 -13.80 35.16
N ALA A 159 8.82 -13.50 34.89
CA ALA A 159 7.95 -14.20 33.94
C ALA A 159 7.02 -13.23 33.21
N GLN A 160 6.25 -13.72 32.26
CA GLN A 160 5.15 -12.94 31.70
C GLN A 160 4.08 -12.71 32.77
N SER A 161 3.51 -11.51 32.80
CA SER A 161 2.44 -11.17 33.74
C SER A 161 1.22 -12.05 33.54
N THR A 162 0.56 -12.42 34.62
CA THR A 162 -0.74 -13.12 34.63
C THR A 162 -1.92 -12.14 34.61
N ASN A 163 -1.66 -10.83 34.73
CA ASN A 163 -2.70 -9.80 34.69
C ASN A 163 -3.24 -9.63 33.29
N THR A 164 -4.54 -9.39 33.17
CA THR A 164 -5.25 -9.32 31.88
C THR A 164 -5.73 -7.89 31.53
N ASP A 165 -5.51 -6.92 32.40
CA ASP A 165 -5.86 -5.54 32.15
C ASP A 165 -4.90 -4.88 31.12
N SER A 166 -5.30 -3.74 30.57
CA SER A 166 -4.56 -3.05 29.51
C SER A 166 -3.18 -2.50 29.91
N THR A 167 -2.87 -2.47 31.20
CA THR A 167 -1.55 -2.11 31.69
C THR A 167 -0.52 -3.18 31.37
N TRP A 168 -0.93 -4.44 31.45
CA TRP A 168 -0.09 -5.60 31.25
C TRP A 168 -0.29 -6.30 29.92
N LYS A 169 -1.47 -6.15 29.32
CA LYS A 169 -1.83 -6.82 28.08
C LYS A 169 -2.14 -5.80 26.98
N ALA A 170 -1.32 -5.77 25.97
CA ALA A 170 -1.45 -4.80 24.88
C ALA A 170 -2.79 -4.95 24.14
N THR A 171 -3.50 -3.86 23.91
CA THR A 171 -4.77 -3.82 23.18
C THR A 171 -4.59 -3.65 21.66
N LYS A 172 -3.38 -3.31 21.22
CA LYS A 172 -2.98 -3.17 19.80
C LYS A 172 -1.73 -4.00 19.52
N SER A 173 -1.49 -4.27 18.26
CA SER A 173 -0.28 -4.94 17.80
C SER A 173 0.98 -4.16 18.14
N ALA A 174 2.08 -4.84 18.28
CA ALA A 174 3.34 -4.27 18.75
C ALA A 174 3.98 -3.34 17.71
N VAL A 175 4.82 -2.42 18.23
CA VAL A 175 5.85 -1.73 17.46
C VAL A 175 7.11 -2.59 17.48
N SER A 176 7.56 -3.00 16.30
CA SER A 176 8.74 -3.83 16.11
C SER A 176 9.90 -3.00 15.57
N VAL A 177 11.04 -3.05 16.24
CA VAL A 177 12.28 -2.38 15.82
C VAL A 177 13.35 -3.38 15.39
N GLY A 178 12.96 -4.61 15.08
CA GLY A 178 13.84 -5.69 14.67
C GLY A 178 13.09 -6.88 14.09
N ASP A 179 13.79 -7.99 14.00
CA ASP A 179 13.26 -9.29 13.57
C ASP A 179 13.90 -10.39 14.40
N VAL A 180 13.14 -10.96 15.32
CA VAL A 180 13.61 -12.00 16.23
C VAL A 180 14.07 -13.26 15.50
N ASN A 181 13.41 -13.60 14.39
CA ASN A 181 13.75 -14.80 13.61
C ASN A 181 15.08 -14.70 12.87
N ASN A 182 15.53 -13.48 12.56
CA ASN A 182 16.77 -13.21 11.88
C ASN A 182 17.81 -12.51 12.79
N ASN A 183 17.58 -12.53 14.10
CA ASN A 183 18.48 -11.95 15.11
C ASN A 183 18.80 -10.45 14.84
N ILE A 184 17.80 -9.69 14.41
CA ILE A 184 17.91 -8.25 14.20
C ILE A 184 17.35 -7.54 15.42
N THR A 185 18.20 -6.82 16.13
CA THR A 185 17.85 -6.11 17.37
C THR A 185 18.27 -4.64 17.32
N ARG A 186 17.55 -3.79 18.06
CA ARG A 186 17.87 -2.37 18.26
C ARG A 186 17.62 -1.97 19.69
N GLN A 187 18.39 -1.00 20.14
CA GLN A 187 18.13 -0.31 21.40
C GLN A 187 17.24 0.89 21.15
N ILE A 188 16.36 1.17 22.11
CA ILE A 188 15.60 2.41 22.21
C ILE A 188 16.30 3.28 23.26
N THR A 189 16.81 4.44 22.86
CA THR A 189 17.59 5.37 23.71
C THR A 189 16.88 6.72 23.84
#